data_2c67834a5b2bfb0089d8079bbce73fbe
#
_entry.id   2c67834a5b2bfb0089d8079bbce73fbe
#
_cell.length_a   1.000
_cell.length_b   1.000
_cell.length_c   1.000
_cell.angle_alpha   90.00
_cell.angle_beta   90.00
_cell.angle_gamma   90.00
#
_symmetry.space_group_name_H-M   'P 1'
#
loop_
_entity.id
_entity.type
_entity.pdbx_description
1 polymer ?
#
loop_
_entity_poly.entity_id
_entity_poly.type
_entity_poly.pdbx_seq_one_letter_code
_entity_poly.pdbx_strand_id
1 'polypeptide(L)'
;MLPAAAVPFDTPSVSGSYARALQVFLGSHGLPGTPATLAPTRLRIAGDALGDALVDGGRELGDPLLGIRFGTRVGCAGFGLLGVAAATATSLGEAVRHLQRFESLASTLGHVRVRREGRQVTLAWRPVRPVAPAVVEGILAGWVSFGRYLLSEHVAVRGLDFGHARSDAISAYEQQLECPVRFGADEASVSVDAELLDARPRFADARFNAALGAWLDRCTVAMAAPDSLHTTRRVAGLLASLGAPGEIDEGGVAATLGLERRTLQRRLAGEGANFRTLLDAARAQHAIVTLLQDTPRLAQLGADIGFQEQSSLCRAFRRWTGYAPLPLKARLGPVFQELRPAS
;
A
#
# COMPACT_ATOMS: atom_id res chain seq x y z
N MET A 1 -10.65 -6.01 -24.23
CA MET A 1 -11.30 -4.71 -23.95
C MET A 1 -10.98 -4.37 -22.49
N LEU A 2 -10.21 -3.32 -22.23
CA LEU A 2 -9.86 -2.91 -20.86
C LEU A 2 -11.14 -2.47 -20.12
N PRO A 3 -11.28 -2.76 -18.81
CA PRO A 3 -12.51 -2.44 -18.08
C PRO A 3 -12.75 -0.93 -18.04
N ALA A 4 -13.98 -0.51 -18.32
CA ALA A 4 -14.41 0.88 -18.49
C ALA A 4 -14.34 1.78 -17.22
N ALA A 5 -13.75 1.32 -16.13
CA ALA A 5 -13.75 2.04 -14.86
C ALA A 5 -12.38 2.00 -14.18
N ALA A 6 -11.31 2.34 -14.89
CA ALA A 6 -10.04 2.68 -14.24
C ALA A 6 -10.23 3.95 -13.42
N VAL A 7 -9.65 3.99 -12.21
CA VAL A 7 -9.62 5.21 -11.39
C VAL A 7 -8.91 6.30 -12.20
N PRO A 8 -9.50 7.49 -12.39
CA PRO A 8 -8.84 8.57 -13.09
C PRO A 8 -7.48 8.85 -12.47
N PHE A 9 -6.52 9.16 -13.30
CA PHE A 9 -5.12 9.20 -12.94
C PHE A 9 -4.77 10.27 -11.89
N ASP A 10 -5.46 11.39 -11.92
CA ASP A 10 -5.32 12.54 -11.02
C ASP A 10 -6.15 12.36 -9.72
N THR A 11 -6.90 11.26 -9.61
CA THR A 11 -7.71 10.97 -8.42
C THR A 11 -6.83 10.33 -7.34
N PRO A 12 -6.70 10.94 -6.17
CA PRO A 12 -6.05 10.32 -5.03
C PRO A 12 -6.68 8.96 -4.73
N SER A 13 -5.85 7.95 -4.55
CA SER A 13 -6.29 6.55 -4.51
C SER A 13 -5.46 5.71 -3.56
N VAL A 14 -5.99 4.57 -3.15
CA VAL A 14 -5.27 3.55 -2.39
C VAL A 14 -5.09 2.29 -3.21
N SER A 15 -4.08 1.49 -2.87
CA SER A 15 -3.82 0.20 -3.52
C SER A 15 -5.00 -0.76 -3.36
N GLY A 16 -5.15 -1.68 -4.31
CA GLY A 16 -6.15 -2.75 -4.21
C GLY A 16 -5.93 -3.67 -3.02
N SER A 17 -4.68 -3.79 -2.55
CA SER A 17 -4.37 -4.53 -1.32
C SER A 17 -5.01 -3.87 -0.09
N TYR A 18 -4.96 -2.55 0.00
CA TYR A 18 -5.60 -1.79 1.08
C TYR A 18 -7.12 -1.88 1.01
N ALA A 19 -7.67 -1.78 -0.21
CA ALA A 19 -9.09 -1.96 -0.46
C ALA A 19 -9.56 -3.36 -0.07
N ARG A 20 -8.82 -4.39 -0.44
CA ARG A 20 -9.13 -5.78 -0.06
C ARG A 20 -9.10 -5.98 1.46
N ALA A 21 -8.14 -5.36 2.16
CA ALA A 21 -8.10 -5.40 3.62
C ALA A 21 -9.37 -4.79 4.22
N LEU A 22 -9.86 -3.66 3.68
CA LEU A 22 -11.12 -3.07 4.12
C LEU A 22 -12.32 -3.98 3.84
N GLN A 23 -12.39 -4.60 2.67
CA GLN A 23 -13.48 -5.53 2.33
C GLN A 23 -13.55 -6.71 3.29
N VAL A 24 -12.41 -7.35 3.56
CA VAL A 24 -12.32 -8.46 4.52
C VAL A 24 -12.75 -8.00 5.91
N PHE A 25 -12.29 -6.82 6.32
CA PHE A 25 -12.66 -6.24 7.62
C PHE A 25 -14.16 -5.97 7.73
N LEU A 26 -14.77 -5.27 6.78
CA LEU A 26 -16.21 -5.00 6.78
C LEU A 26 -17.05 -6.27 6.69
N GLY A 27 -16.65 -7.22 5.86
CA GLY A 27 -17.30 -8.53 5.74
C GLY A 27 -17.29 -9.33 7.04
N SER A 28 -16.21 -9.27 7.82
CA SER A 28 -16.12 -9.91 9.14
C SER A 28 -17.07 -9.30 10.19
N HIS A 29 -17.57 -8.09 9.95
CA HIS A 29 -18.57 -7.41 10.78
C HIS A 29 -20.00 -7.55 10.23
N GLY A 30 -20.22 -8.42 9.24
CA GLY A 30 -21.56 -8.69 8.69
C GLY A 30 -22.11 -7.59 7.80
N LEU A 31 -21.30 -6.61 7.42
CA LEU A 31 -21.73 -5.56 6.51
C LEU A 31 -21.91 -6.13 5.10
N PRO A 32 -23.11 -5.99 4.49
CA PRO A 32 -23.36 -6.52 3.17
C PRO A 32 -22.51 -5.81 2.12
N GLY A 33 -21.90 -6.63 1.30
CA GLY A 33 -21.29 -6.31 0.02
C GLY A 33 -20.72 -4.91 -0.14
N THR A 34 -19.43 -4.82 -0.04
CA THR A 34 -18.67 -3.64 -0.45
C THR A 34 -19.17 -3.10 -1.79
N PRO A 35 -19.35 -1.80 -1.95
CA PRO A 35 -19.73 -1.19 -3.23
C PRO A 35 -18.90 -1.77 -4.38
N ALA A 36 -19.48 -1.95 -5.55
CA ALA A 36 -18.75 -2.43 -6.75
C ALA A 36 -17.50 -1.59 -7.05
N THR A 37 -17.42 -0.37 -6.50
CA THR A 37 -16.26 0.53 -6.53
C THR A 37 -15.05 -0.01 -5.78
N LEU A 38 -15.25 -0.91 -4.80
CA LEU A 38 -14.18 -1.58 -4.04
C LEU A 38 -13.87 -3.00 -4.58
N ALA A 39 -14.28 -3.34 -5.80
CA ALA A 39 -14.09 -4.67 -6.36
C ALA A 39 -12.65 -5.16 -6.20
N PRO A 40 -12.42 -6.39 -5.67
CA PRO A 40 -11.08 -6.90 -5.34
C PRO A 40 -10.19 -7.11 -6.56
N THR A 41 -10.76 -7.06 -7.76
CA THR A 41 -10.05 -7.16 -9.04
C THR A 41 -9.31 -5.88 -9.42
N ARG A 42 -9.50 -4.76 -8.70
CA ARG A 42 -8.84 -3.50 -9.00
C ARG A 42 -7.55 -3.37 -8.21
N LEU A 43 -6.47 -2.98 -8.88
CA LEU A 43 -5.19 -2.69 -8.22
C LEU A 43 -5.18 -1.35 -7.47
N ARG A 44 -6.11 -0.43 -7.77
CA ARG A 44 -6.30 0.83 -7.03
C ARG A 44 -7.78 1.21 -6.99
N ILE A 45 -8.18 1.86 -5.90
CA ILE A 45 -9.52 2.45 -5.72
C ILE A 45 -9.42 3.94 -5.36
N ALA A 46 -10.44 4.72 -5.72
CA ALA A 46 -10.52 6.13 -5.35
C ALA A 46 -10.57 6.30 -3.83
N GLY A 47 -9.90 7.33 -3.33
CA GLY A 47 -9.87 7.62 -1.89
C GLY A 47 -11.24 7.97 -1.31
N ASP A 48 -12.11 8.60 -2.11
CA ASP A 48 -13.48 8.91 -1.68
C ASP A 48 -14.27 7.62 -1.41
N ALA A 49 -14.15 6.61 -2.29
CA ALA A 49 -14.81 5.32 -2.07
C ALA A 49 -14.31 4.61 -0.79
N LEU A 50 -13.05 4.79 -0.41
CA LEU A 50 -12.53 4.32 0.88
C LEU A 50 -13.17 5.09 2.04
N GLY A 51 -13.24 6.41 1.93
CA GLY A 51 -13.84 7.30 2.94
C GLY A 51 -15.31 6.97 3.15
N ASP A 52 -16.08 6.88 2.08
CA ASP A 52 -17.51 6.54 2.12
C ASP A 52 -17.74 5.18 2.79
N ALA A 53 -16.96 4.15 2.42
CA ALA A 53 -17.09 2.82 3.00
C ALA A 53 -16.80 2.79 4.52
N LEU A 54 -15.83 3.58 5.00
CA LEU A 54 -15.54 3.68 6.44
C LEU A 54 -16.62 4.47 7.18
N VAL A 55 -17.11 5.57 6.61
CA VAL A 55 -18.14 6.42 7.22
C VAL A 55 -19.48 5.69 7.27
N ASP A 56 -19.89 5.09 6.15
CA ASP A 56 -21.18 4.38 6.06
C ASP A 56 -21.16 3.11 6.92
N GLY A 57 -20.06 2.35 6.87
CA GLY A 57 -19.88 1.19 7.74
C GLY A 57 -19.91 1.56 9.22
N GLY A 58 -19.26 2.66 9.61
CA GLY A 58 -19.30 3.15 10.99
C GLY A 58 -20.71 3.52 11.44
N ARG A 59 -21.47 4.16 10.56
CA ARG A 59 -22.89 4.52 10.82
C ARG A 59 -23.76 3.28 10.95
N GLU A 60 -23.62 2.31 10.06
CA GLU A 60 -24.41 1.09 10.05
C GLU A 60 -24.15 0.21 11.28
N LEU A 61 -22.90 0.12 11.72
CA LEU A 61 -22.49 -0.62 12.92
C LEU A 61 -22.68 0.16 14.23
N GLY A 62 -23.01 1.46 14.18
CA GLY A 62 -22.99 2.33 15.35
C GLY A 62 -21.61 2.42 15.99
N ASP A 63 -20.53 2.24 15.19
CA ASP A 63 -19.14 2.22 15.65
C ASP A 63 -18.37 3.46 15.19
N PRO A 64 -18.23 4.47 16.05
CA PRO A 64 -17.49 5.67 15.73
C PRO A 64 -15.97 5.45 15.62
N LEU A 65 -15.45 4.32 16.09
CA LEU A 65 -14.03 3.95 16.04
C LEU A 65 -13.69 3.05 14.84
N LEU A 66 -14.60 2.88 13.88
CA LEU A 66 -14.40 1.93 12.77
C LEU A 66 -13.10 2.20 12.00
N GLY A 67 -12.72 3.48 11.81
CA GLY A 67 -11.46 3.85 11.16
C GLY A 67 -10.25 3.32 11.93
N ILE A 68 -10.21 3.53 13.25
CA ILE A 68 -9.15 3.01 14.14
C ILE A 68 -9.12 1.48 14.10
N ARG A 69 -10.27 0.82 14.26
CA ARG A 69 -10.36 -0.65 14.27
C ARG A 69 -9.92 -1.25 12.94
N PHE A 70 -10.31 -0.64 11.84
CA PHE A 70 -9.80 -1.03 10.53
C PHE A 70 -8.28 -0.87 10.45
N GLY A 71 -7.74 0.30 10.82
CA GLY A 71 -6.31 0.58 10.79
C GLY A 71 -5.49 -0.43 11.58
N THR A 72 -5.95 -0.80 12.79
CA THR A 72 -5.27 -1.81 13.62
C THR A 72 -5.28 -3.22 13.03
N ARG A 73 -6.13 -3.48 12.04
CA ARG A 73 -6.23 -4.77 11.31
C ARG A 73 -5.53 -4.74 9.95
N VAL A 74 -5.11 -3.55 9.47
CA VAL A 74 -4.34 -3.44 8.22
C VAL A 74 -2.93 -3.94 8.47
N GLY A 75 -2.67 -5.17 8.12
CA GLY A 75 -1.36 -5.76 8.24
C GLY A 75 -0.46 -5.52 7.02
N CYS A 76 0.66 -6.22 6.99
CA CYS A 76 1.62 -6.20 5.88
C CYS A 76 0.93 -6.38 4.52
N ALA A 77 -0.05 -7.28 4.44
CA ALA A 77 -0.82 -7.54 3.23
C ALA A 77 -1.59 -6.32 2.72
N GLY A 78 -2.17 -5.51 3.63
CA GLY A 78 -2.89 -4.29 3.26
C GLY A 78 -1.98 -3.21 2.68
N PHE A 79 -0.76 -3.09 3.20
CA PHE A 79 0.24 -2.16 2.66
C PHE A 79 0.92 -2.68 1.37
N GLY A 80 0.63 -3.92 0.94
CA GLY A 80 1.18 -4.50 -0.29
C GLY A 80 2.71 -4.54 -0.30
N LEU A 81 3.34 -4.15 -1.40
CA LEU A 81 4.80 -4.17 -1.51
C LEU A 81 5.51 -3.22 -0.54
N LEU A 82 4.88 -2.11 -0.16
CA LEU A 82 5.42 -1.22 0.88
C LEU A 82 5.50 -1.97 2.21
N GLY A 83 4.46 -2.74 2.56
CA GLY A 83 4.47 -3.58 3.75
C GLY A 83 5.59 -4.61 3.74
N VAL A 84 5.83 -5.25 2.59
CA VAL A 84 6.94 -6.21 2.40
C VAL A 84 8.29 -5.53 2.58
N ALA A 85 8.49 -4.37 1.97
CA ALA A 85 9.74 -3.60 2.08
C ALA A 85 9.99 -3.18 3.54
N ALA A 86 8.97 -2.69 4.23
CA ALA A 86 9.08 -2.30 5.63
C ALA A 86 9.36 -3.50 6.55
N ALA A 87 8.69 -4.64 6.32
CA ALA A 87 8.86 -5.84 7.13
C ALA A 87 10.27 -6.47 7.00
N THR A 88 10.91 -6.32 5.85
CA THR A 88 12.23 -6.88 5.57
C THR A 88 13.38 -5.89 5.78
N ALA A 89 13.07 -4.65 6.16
CA ALA A 89 14.05 -3.62 6.50
C ALA A 89 15.00 -4.08 7.61
N THR A 90 16.21 -3.55 7.63
CA THR A 90 17.24 -3.90 8.62
C THR A 90 17.07 -3.17 9.95
N SER A 91 16.31 -2.07 9.94
CA SER A 91 15.90 -1.31 11.12
C SER A 91 14.53 -0.67 10.92
N LEU A 92 13.87 -0.26 12.01
CA LEU A 92 12.61 0.50 11.90
C LEU A 92 12.83 1.83 11.17
N GLY A 93 13.98 2.47 11.34
CA GLY A 93 14.34 3.68 10.62
C GLY A 93 14.43 3.47 9.11
N GLU A 94 14.90 2.29 8.66
CA GLU A 94 14.85 1.93 7.24
C GLU A 94 13.41 1.68 6.78
N ALA A 95 12.58 1.01 7.59
CA ALA A 95 11.15 0.84 7.29
C ALA A 95 10.42 2.19 7.14
N VAL A 96 10.72 3.16 8.00
CA VAL A 96 10.18 4.52 7.91
C VAL A 96 10.67 5.24 6.63
N ARG A 97 11.94 5.07 6.25
CA ARG A 97 12.44 5.59 4.96
C ARG A 97 11.73 4.95 3.77
N HIS A 98 11.43 3.66 3.82
CA HIS A 98 10.61 3.00 2.79
C HIS A 98 9.20 3.57 2.75
N LEU A 99 8.57 3.83 3.90
CA LEU A 99 7.28 4.47 3.97
C LEU A 99 7.31 5.83 3.23
N GLN A 100 8.26 6.71 3.54
CA GLN A 100 8.38 8.01 2.87
C GLN A 100 8.65 7.91 1.37
N ARG A 101 9.51 6.97 0.99
CA ARG A 101 9.99 6.85 -0.40
C ARG A 101 8.98 6.16 -1.31
N PHE A 102 8.22 5.21 -0.79
CA PHE A 102 7.36 4.31 -1.55
C PHE A 102 5.88 4.44 -1.17
N GLU A 103 5.48 5.47 -0.42
CA GLU A 103 4.09 5.67 0.03
C GLU A 103 3.09 5.62 -1.12
N SER A 104 3.45 6.15 -2.29
CA SER A 104 2.58 6.17 -3.47
C SER A 104 2.17 4.78 -3.97
N LEU A 105 2.93 3.73 -3.63
CA LEU A 105 2.55 2.35 -3.94
C LEU A 105 1.33 1.90 -3.13
N ALA A 106 1.21 2.34 -1.89
CA ALA A 106 0.07 2.03 -1.02
C ALA A 106 -1.03 3.08 -1.15
N SER A 107 -0.69 4.37 -1.12
CA SER A 107 -1.66 5.47 -1.11
C SER A 107 -1.10 6.73 -1.75
N THR A 108 -1.94 7.44 -2.50
CA THR A 108 -1.68 8.80 -2.99
C THR A 108 -2.61 9.83 -2.32
N LEU A 109 -3.25 9.46 -1.21
CA LEU A 109 -4.17 10.35 -0.47
C LEU A 109 -3.46 11.45 0.29
N GLY A 110 -2.19 11.28 0.60
CA GLY A 110 -1.40 12.24 1.38
C GLY A 110 0.07 11.88 1.36
N HIS A 111 0.86 12.68 2.07
CA HIS A 111 2.30 12.55 2.15
C HIS A 111 2.79 12.41 3.58
N VAL A 112 3.77 11.53 3.76
CA VAL A 112 4.46 11.31 5.04
C VAL A 112 5.64 12.26 5.17
N ARG A 113 5.71 12.97 6.30
CA ARG A 113 6.86 13.77 6.69
C ARG A 113 7.42 13.23 7.99
N VAL A 114 8.73 13.07 8.06
CA VAL A 114 9.41 12.64 9.28
C VAL A 114 10.27 13.79 9.80
N ARG A 115 10.07 14.12 11.07
CA ARG A 115 10.86 15.12 11.79
C ARG A 115 11.51 14.45 13.00
N ARG A 116 12.74 14.85 13.30
CA ARG A 116 13.43 14.44 14.50
C ARG A 116 13.79 15.66 15.33
N GLU A 117 13.35 15.67 16.56
CA GLU A 117 13.62 16.73 17.54
C GLU A 117 14.19 16.10 18.82
N GLY A 118 15.51 16.16 18.95
CA GLY A 118 16.24 15.54 20.05
C GLY A 118 16.01 14.02 20.10
N ARG A 119 15.34 13.55 21.16
CA ARG A 119 15.01 12.13 21.38
C ARG A 119 13.64 11.71 20.82
N GLN A 120 12.92 12.60 20.20
CA GLN A 120 11.61 12.32 19.62
C GLN A 120 11.68 12.30 18.09
N VAL A 121 10.96 11.36 17.49
CA VAL A 121 10.68 11.31 16.06
C VAL A 121 9.18 11.36 15.86
N THR A 122 8.75 12.24 14.95
CA THR A 122 7.35 12.44 14.59
C THR A 122 7.15 12.10 13.12
N LEU A 123 6.25 11.16 12.86
CA LEU A 123 5.74 10.84 11.53
C LEU A 123 4.43 11.58 11.34
N ALA A 124 4.42 12.64 10.56
CA ALA A 124 3.24 13.43 10.25
C ALA A 124 2.67 13.04 8.90
N TRP A 125 1.35 12.97 8.79
CA TRP A 125 0.65 12.71 7.54
C TRP A 125 -0.20 13.90 7.12
N ARG A 126 0.02 14.37 5.91
CA ARG A 126 -0.74 15.49 5.35
C ARG A 126 -1.52 15.04 4.12
N PRO A 127 -2.86 15.15 4.12
CA PRO A 127 -3.66 14.81 2.95
C PRO A 127 -3.41 15.80 1.81
N VAL A 128 -3.46 15.31 0.56
CA VAL A 128 -3.38 16.16 -0.65
C VAL A 128 -4.66 16.95 -0.89
N ARG A 129 -5.79 16.46 -0.34
CA ARG A 129 -7.09 17.14 -0.27
C ARG A 129 -7.83 16.65 0.98
N PRO A 130 -8.90 17.35 1.43
CA PRO A 130 -9.68 16.90 2.59
C PRO A 130 -10.17 15.46 2.42
N VAL A 131 -10.04 14.66 3.47
CA VAL A 131 -10.51 13.27 3.55
C VAL A 131 -11.35 13.10 4.83
N ALA A 132 -12.19 12.06 4.87
CA ALA A 132 -12.98 11.74 6.04
C ALA A 132 -12.06 11.45 7.26
N PRO A 133 -12.40 11.92 8.48
CA PRO A 133 -11.64 11.64 9.70
C PRO A 133 -11.28 10.16 9.88
N ALA A 134 -12.22 9.24 9.64
CA ALA A 134 -12.01 7.80 9.72
C ALA A 134 -10.86 7.28 8.83
N VAL A 135 -10.57 7.94 7.70
CA VAL A 135 -9.43 7.60 6.83
C VAL A 135 -8.11 7.96 7.51
N VAL A 136 -8.03 9.17 8.11
CA VAL A 136 -6.83 9.63 8.84
C VAL A 136 -6.57 8.71 10.03
N GLU A 137 -7.62 8.44 10.80
CA GLU A 137 -7.60 7.53 11.95
C GLU A 137 -7.08 6.15 11.54
N GLY A 138 -7.60 5.59 10.45
CA GLY A 138 -7.19 4.29 9.93
C GLY A 138 -5.71 4.25 9.48
N ILE A 139 -5.22 5.32 8.85
CA ILE A 139 -3.83 5.43 8.42
C ILE A 139 -2.88 5.44 9.63
N LEU A 140 -3.12 6.30 10.61
CA LEU A 140 -2.24 6.42 11.77
C LEU A 140 -2.30 5.17 12.66
N ALA A 141 -3.49 4.64 12.90
CA ALA A 141 -3.67 3.38 13.62
C ALA A 141 -2.95 2.22 12.93
N GLY A 142 -3.00 2.19 11.59
CA GLY A 142 -2.28 1.22 10.78
C GLY A 142 -0.76 1.32 10.96
N TRP A 143 -0.19 2.53 11.02
CA TRP A 143 1.24 2.72 11.27
C TRP A 143 1.66 2.22 12.65
N VAL A 144 0.87 2.55 13.67
CA VAL A 144 1.14 2.10 15.06
C VAL A 144 1.07 0.58 15.16
N SER A 145 -0.01 -0.01 14.69
CA SER A 145 -0.22 -1.46 14.74
C SER A 145 0.85 -2.21 13.96
N PHE A 146 1.18 -1.73 12.75
CA PHE A 146 2.19 -2.36 11.91
C PHE A 146 3.60 -2.20 12.51
N GLY A 147 3.94 -1.04 13.08
CA GLY A 147 5.21 -0.83 13.78
C GLY A 147 5.39 -1.80 14.96
N ARG A 148 4.35 -1.98 15.78
CA ARG A 148 4.32 -2.97 16.88
C ARG A 148 4.50 -4.39 16.36
N TYR A 149 3.80 -4.73 15.30
CA TYR A 149 3.92 -6.04 14.67
C TYR A 149 5.35 -6.30 14.15
N LEU A 150 6.00 -5.32 13.56
CA LEU A 150 7.36 -5.46 13.05
C LEU A 150 8.37 -5.76 14.15
N LEU A 151 8.21 -5.22 15.33
CA LEU A 151 9.19 -5.33 16.41
C LEU A 151 8.92 -6.47 17.40
N SER A 152 7.72 -7.07 17.42
CA SER A 152 7.29 -8.11 18.39
C SER A 152 7.38 -7.67 19.85
N GLU A 153 7.56 -6.42 20.11
CA GLU A 153 7.71 -5.84 21.42
C GLU A 153 6.65 -4.77 21.63
N HIS A 154 6.37 -4.48 22.90
CA HIS A 154 5.51 -3.34 23.20
C HIS A 154 6.21 -2.05 22.81
N VAL A 155 5.85 -1.54 21.63
CA VAL A 155 6.36 -0.24 21.14
C VAL A 155 5.61 0.86 21.86
N ALA A 156 6.31 1.55 22.74
CA ALA A 156 5.77 2.74 23.40
C ALA A 156 5.63 3.87 22.37
N VAL A 157 4.41 4.18 22.00
CA VAL A 157 4.05 5.36 21.22
C VAL A 157 3.89 6.53 22.20
N ARG A 158 4.61 7.63 21.98
CA ARG A 158 4.54 8.82 22.84
C ARG A 158 3.20 9.53 22.72
N GLY A 159 2.59 9.49 21.55
CA GLY A 159 1.26 10.04 21.30
C GLY A 159 0.84 9.98 19.85
N LEU A 160 -0.46 10.03 19.64
CA LEU A 160 -1.11 10.29 18.38
C LEU A 160 -1.83 11.64 18.41
N ASP A 161 -1.63 12.38 17.35
CA ASP A 161 -2.31 13.67 17.15
C ASP A 161 -3.23 13.58 15.92
N PHE A 162 -4.48 14.03 16.07
CA PHE A 162 -5.44 14.16 14.98
C PHE A 162 -5.82 15.62 14.78
N GLY A 163 -5.83 16.08 13.51
CA GLY A 163 -6.16 17.46 13.17
C GLY A 163 -7.67 17.79 13.28
N HIS A 164 -8.54 16.79 13.19
CA HIS A 164 -9.99 17.00 13.34
C HIS A 164 -10.39 17.13 14.82
N ALA A 165 -11.44 17.88 15.06
CA ALA A 165 -12.05 17.96 16.37
C ALA A 165 -12.93 16.74 16.64
N ARG A 166 -13.01 16.32 17.90
CA ARG A 166 -13.92 15.27 18.34
C ARG A 166 -14.47 15.58 19.72
N SER A 167 -15.75 15.27 19.90
CA SER A 167 -16.46 15.48 21.17
C SER A 167 -16.60 14.21 22.02
N ASP A 168 -16.25 13.05 21.44
CA ASP A 168 -16.47 11.74 22.09
C ASP A 168 -15.32 11.38 23.04
N ALA A 169 -15.54 10.35 23.86
CA ALA A 169 -14.59 9.91 24.87
C ALA A 169 -13.21 9.57 24.28
N ILE A 170 -12.22 10.44 24.47
CA ILE A 170 -10.81 10.24 24.08
C ILE A 170 -10.29 8.90 24.64
N SER A 171 -10.74 8.52 25.85
CA SER A 171 -10.36 7.29 26.53
C SER A 171 -10.60 6.02 25.67
N ALA A 172 -11.63 6.00 24.82
CA ALA A 172 -11.90 4.86 23.94
C ALA A 172 -10.83 4.72 22.85
N TYR A 173 -10.31 5.84 22.35
CA TYR A 173 -9.17 5.86 21.40
C TYR A 173 -7.89 5.41 22.09
N GLU A 174 -7.60 5.97 23.25
CA GLU A 174 -6.40 5.63 24.03
C GLU A 174 -6.40 4.14 24.42
N GLN A 175 -7.55 3.59 24.81
CA GLN A 175 -7.70 2.18 25.10
C GLN A 175 -7.44 1.30 23.87
N GLN A 176 -7.99 1.69 22.70
CA GLN A 176 -7.83 0.93 21.45
C GLN A 176 -6.41 1.02 20.87
N LEU A 177 -5.75 2.18 21.05
CA LEU A 177 -4.43 2.47 20.50
C LEU A 177 -3.29 2.23 21.50
N GLU A 178 -3.63 2.07 22.78
CA GLU A 178 -2.66 1.89 23.88
C GLU A 178 -1.59 3.00 23.91
N CYS A 179 -2.02 4.22 23.69
CA CYS A 179 -1.15 5.41 23.74
C CYS A 179 -1.99 6.69 23.91
N PRO A 180 -1.38 7.79 24.40
CA PRO A 180 -2.06 9.09 24.50
C PRO A 180 -2.55 9.60 23.15
N VAL A 181 -3.76 10.18 23.13
CA VAL A 181 -4.40 10.71 21.91
C VAL A 181 -4.82 12.16 22.12
N ARG A 182 -4.55 13.02 21.12
CA ARG A 182 -5.00 14.41 21.09
C ARG A 182 -5.74 14.72 19.80
N PHE A 183 -6.80 15.52 19.91
CA PHE A 183 -7.58 16.04 18.78
C PHE A 183 -7.41 17.54 18.65
N GLY A 184 -7.71 18.07 17.45
CA GLY A 184 -7.56 19.50 17.17
C GLY A 184 -6.11 19.96 17.04
N ALA A 185 -5.19 19.06 16.73
CA ALA A 185 -3.79 19.38 16.46
C ALA A 185 -3.61 20.00 15.06
N ASP A 186 -2.48 20.67 14.83
CA ASP A 186 -2.18 21.30 13.54
C ASP A 186 -2.02 20.28 12.40
N GLU A 187 -1.61 19.06 12.72
CA GLU A 187 -1.44 17.96 11.75
C GLU A 187 -1.66 16.60 12.40
N ALA A 188 -2.02 15.63 11.56
CA ALA A 188 -2.14 14.24 12.00
C ALA A 188 -0.75 13.61 12.12
N SER A 189 -0.41 13.05 13.30
CA SER A 189 0.93 12.53 13.52
C SER A 189 1.02 11.40 14.56
N VAL A 190 2.10 10.64 14.46
CA VAL A 190 2.54 9.62 15.44
C VAL A 190 3.91 10.02 15.94
N SER A 191 4.09 10.07 17.26
CA SER A 191 5.37 10.37 17.90
C SER A 191 5.92 9.17 18.66
N VAL A 192 7.20 8.89 18.46
CA VAL A 192 7.94 7.79 19.08
C VAL A 192 9.31 8.23 19.58
N ASP A 193 9.97 7.41 20.41
CA ASP A 193 11.36 7.64 20.77
C ASP A 193 12.31 7.39 19.59
N ALA A 194 13.32 8.26 19.43
CA ALA A 194 14.27 8.16 18.33
C ALA A 194 15.10 6.86 18.38
N GLU A 195 15.34 6.33 19.57
CA GLU A 195 16.05 5.06 19.78
C GLU A 195 15.31 3.87 19.14
N LEU A 196 13.99 3.97 19.02
CA LEU A 196 13.18 2.94 18.37
C LEU A 196 13.52 2.76 16.88
N LEU A 197 14.05 3.79 16.22
CA LEU A 197 14.45 3.69 14.82
C LEU A 197 15.60 2.70 14.58
N ASP A 198 16.39 2.40 15.60
CA ASP A 198 17.51 1.45 15.53
C ASP A 198 17.03 0.00 15.77
N ALA A 199 15.80 -0.19 16.25
CA ALA A 199 15.24 -1.51 16.52
C ALA A 199 15.14 -2.33 15.23
N ARG A 200 15.51 -3.62 15.33
CA ARG A 200 15.51 -4.56 14.20
C ARG A 200 14.16 -5.22 14.00
N PRO A 201 13.52 -5.11 12.84
CA PRO A 201 12.30 -5.84 12.52
C PRO A 201 12.49 -7.37 12.56
N ARG A 202 11.45 -8.09 12.96
CA ARG A 202 11.42 -9.58 13.09
C ARG A 202 11.85 -10.31 11.81
N PHE A 203 11.45 -9.76 10.67
CA PHE A 203 11.63 -10.38 9.36
C PHE A 203 12.76 -9.75 8.56
N ALA A 204 13.65 -9.00 9.22
CA ALA A 204 14.74 -8.29 8.58
C ALA A 204 15.58 -9.21 7.69
N ASP A 205 15.70 -8.83 6.42
CA ASP A 205 16.46 -9.54 5.39
C ASP A 205 17.15 -8.54 4.47
N ALA A 206 18.39 -8.20 4.77
CA ALA A 206 19.14 -7.17 4.05
C ALA A 206 19.27 -7.47 2.54
N ARG A 207 19.45 -8.77 2.18
CA ARG A 207 19.60 -9.16 0.77
C ARG A 207 18.31 -8.96 -0.01
N PHE A 208 17.19 -9.43 0.57
CA PHE A 208 15.88 -9.27 -0.06
C PHE A 208 15.49 -7.79 -0.10
N ASN A 209 15.66 -7.06 1.00
CA ASN A 209 15.32 -5.66 1.11
C ASN A 209 16.06 -4.81 0.08
N ALA A 210 17.37 -5.02 -0.09
CA ALA A 210 18.17 -4.34 -1.11
C ALA A 210 17.68 -4.62 -2.54
N ALA A 211 17.38 -5.89 -2.86
CA ALA A 211 16.87 -6.25 -4.18
C ALA A 211 15.48 -5.65 -4.44
N LEU A 212 14.57 -5.75 -3.46
CA LEU A 212 13.22 -5.17 -3.53
C LEU A 212 13.29 -3.65 -3.61
N GLY A 213 14.10 -3.00 -2.78
CA GLY A 213 14.27 -1.55 -2.77
C GLY A 213 14.73 -1.00 -4.12
N ALA A 214 15.78 -1.59 -4.70
CA ALA A 214 16.28 -1.21 -6.02
C ALA A 214 15.24 -1.40 -7.13
N TRP A 215 14.35 -2.40 -6.97
CA TRP A 215 13.25 -2.60 -7.92
C TRP A 215 12.12 -1.60 -7.68
N LEU A 216 11.73 -1.34 -6.42
CA LEU A 216 10.71 -0.35 -6.06
C LEU A 216 11.10 1.05 -6.52
N ASP A 217 12.39 1.42 -6.48
CA ASP A 217 12.87 2.68 -7.02
C ASP A 217 12.52 2.87 -8.48
N ARG A 218 12.70 1.84 -9.29
CA ARG A 218 12.33 1.89 -10.71
C ARG A 218 10.82 2.04 -10.92
N CYS A 219 10.02 1.48 -10.01
CA CYS A 219 8.56 1.62 -10.06
C CYS A 219 8.10 3.00 -9.61
N THR A 220 8.67 3.54 -8.53
CA THR A 220 8.25 4.82 -7.96
C THR A 220 8.71 6.02 -8.78
N VAL A 221 9.86 5.95 -9.45
CA VAL A 221 10.24 6.98 -10.44
C VAL A 221 9.13 7.17 -11.48
N ALA A 222 8.49 6.06 -11.88
CA ALA A 222 7.35 6.13 -12.80
C ALA A 222 6.08 6.71 -12.17
N MET A 223 5.88 6.57 -10.85
CA MET A 223 4.66 7.02 -10.15
C MET A 223 4.80 8.39 -9.48
N ALA A 224 5.99 8.73 -8.99
CA ALA A 224 6.28 10.00 -8.32
C ALA A 224 6.78 11.09 -9.28
N ALA A 225 6.66 10.83 -10.57
CA ALA A 225 7.13 11.74 -11.60
C ALA A 225 6.48 13.14 -11.47
N PRO A 226 7.26 14.23 -11.57
CA PRO A 226 6.72 15.58 -11.65
C PRO A 226 5.72 15.70 -12.81
N ASP A 227 4.92 16.76 -12.83
CA ASP A 227 3.89 16.97 -13.87
C ASP A 227 4.46 16.89 -15.30
N SER A 228 5.78 17.11 -15.46
CA SER A 228 6.51 16.91 -16.72
C SER A 228 6.52 15.45 -17.22
N LEU A 229 6.30 14.44 -16.35
CA LEU A 229 6.28 13.02 -16.73
C LEU A 229 4.84 12.47 -16.80
N HIS A 230 3.95 13.24 -17.36
CA HIS A 230 2.51 12.97 -17.42
C HIS A 230 2.15 11.62 -18.06
N THR A 231 2.83 11.24 -19.14
CA THR A 231 2.53 9.99 -19.87
C THR A 231 2.97 8.76 -19.08
N THR A 232 4.18 8.80 -18.49
CA THR A 232 4.70 7.70 -17.65
C THR A 232 3.78 7.42 -16.48
N ARG A 233 3.32 8.47 -15.80
CA ARG A 233 2.38 8.39 -14.70
C ARG A 233 1.05 7.79 -15.16
N ARG A 234 0.47 8.24 -16.28
CA ARG A 234 -0.79 7.71 -16.84
C ARG A 234 -0.69 6.22 -17.17
N VAL A 235 0.42 5.81 -17.80
CA VAL A 235 0.66 4.39 -18.11
C VAL A 235 0.81 3.56 -16.84
N ALA A 236 1.61 4.00 -15.88
CA ALA A 236 1.80 3.29 -14.60
C ALA A 236 0.48 3.16 -13.83
N GLY A 237 -0.31 4.23 -13.75
CA GLY A 237 -1.63 4.22 -13.11
C GLY A 237 -2.60 3.27 -13.80
N LEU A 238 -2.65 3.26 -15.13
CA LEU A 238 -3.49 2.33 -15.89
C LEU A 238 -3.06 0.88 -15.64
N LEU A 239 -1.78 0.56 -15.75
CA LEU A 239 -1.26 -0.78 -15.46
C LEU A 239 -1.54 -1.21 -14.02
N ALA A 240 -1.44 -0.29 -13.07
CA ALA A 240 -1.76 -0.53 -11.66
C ALA A 240 -3.27 -0.66 -11.39
N SER A 241 -4.15 -0.22 -12.28
CA SER A 241 -5.60 -0.39 -12.15
C SER A 241 -6.11 -1.73 -12.68
N LEU A 242 -5.27 -2.49 -13.38
CA LEU A 242 -5.64 -3.75 -14.01
C LEU A 242 -5.35 -4.93 -13.06
N GLY A 243 -6.36 -5.77 -12.83
CA GLY A 243 -6.28 -6.87 -11.86
C GLY A 243 -5.28 -7.97 -12.23
N ALA A 244 -5.11 -8.27 -13.53
CA ALA A 244 -4.16 -9.25 -14.04
C ALA A 244 -3.46 -8.70 -15.29
N PRO A 245 -2.18 -8.33 -15.22
CA PRO A 245 -1.47 -7.66 -16.32
C PRO A 245 -1.01 -8.61 -17.44
N GLY A 246 -1.53 -9.84 -17.51
CA GLY A 246 -1.06 -10.86 -18.45
C GLY A 246 -1.36 -10.57 -19.92
N GLU A 247 -2.54 -10.06 -20.21
CA GLU A 247 -3.02 -9.82 -21.58
C GLU A 247 -2.80 -8.38 -22.06
N ILE A 248 -2.03 -7.59 -21.33
CA ILE A 248 -1.84 -6.19 -21.62
C ILE A 248 -0.69 -6.00 -22.61
N ASP A 249 -1.00 -5.37 -23.73
CA ASP A 249 -0.02 -4.93 -24.69
C ASP A 249 0.06 -3.39 -24.77
N GLU A 250 1.13 -2.92 -25.37
CA GLU A 250 1.39 -1.48 -25.54
C GLU A 250 0.33 -0.78 -26.41
N GLY A 251 -0.22 -1.50 -27.40
CA GLY A 251 -1.26 -0.98 -28.28
C GLY A 251 -2.56 -0.73 -27.55
N GLY A 252 -3.01 -1.68 -26.73
CA GLY A 252 -4.21 -1.55 -25.91
C GLY A 252 -4.11 -0.40 -24.90
N VAL A 253 -2.94 -0.25 -24.27
CA VAL A 253 -2.67 0.88 -23.35
C VAL A 253 -2.67 2.20 -24.11
N ALA A 254 -2.04 2.28 -25.28
CA ALA A 254 -2.05 3.49 -26.11
C ALA A 254 -3.46 3.90 -26.50
N ALA A 255 -4.27 2.94 -26.98
CA ALA A 255 -5.67 3.18 -27.36
C ALA A 255 -6.51 3.68 -26.17
N THR A 256 -6.35 3.10 -24.98
CA THR A 256 -7.05 3.56 -23.76
C THR A 256 -6.68 4.99 -23.37
N LEU A 257 -5.43 5.39 -23.64
CA LEU A 257 -4.96 6.74 -23.37
C LEU A 257 -5.28 7.75 -24.49
N GLY A 258 -5.97 7.30 -25.55
CA GLY A 258 -6.26 8.13 -26.73
C GLY A 258 -5.01 8.48 -27.55
N LEU A 259 -4.00 7.59 -27.56
CA LEU A 259 -2.73 7.78 -28.24
C LEU A 259 -2.49 6.69 -29.27
N GLU A 260 -1.74 7.03 -30.32
CA GLU A 260 -1.11 6.03 -31.18
C GLU A 260 0.09 5.39 -30.46
N ARG A 261 0.35 4.10 -30.71
CA ARG A 261 1.47 3.35 -30.10
C ARG A 261 2.82 4.07 -30.26
N ARG A 262 3.12 4.58 -31.45
CA ARG A 262 4.36 5.33 -31.73
C ARG A 262 4.45 6.63 -30.91
N THR A 263 3.34 7.32 -30.73
CA THR A 263 3.26 8.52 -29.89
C THR A 263 3.49 8.20 -28.43
N LEU A 264 2.89 7.10 -27.92
CA LEU A 264 3.12 6.60 -26.57
C LEU A 264 4.61 6.31 -26.34
N GLN A 265 5.25 5.54 -27.24
CA GLN A 265 6.68 5.22 -27.16
C GLN A 265 7.57 6.46 -27.13
N ARG A 266 7.31 7.42 -28.04
CA ARG A 266 8.07 8.67 -28.11
C ARG A 266 7.94 9.49 -26.82
N ARG A 267 6.73 9.60 -26.26
CA ARG A 267 6.48 10.34 -25.01
C ARG A 267 7.17 9.67 -23.83
N LEU A 268 7.01 8.35 -23.68
CA LEU A 268 7.70 7.61 -22.62
C LEU A 268 9.22 7.74 -22.72
N ALA A 269 9.80 7.62 -23.93
CA ALA A 269 11.24 7.80 -24.15
C ALA A 269 11.70 9.22 -23.80
N GLY A 270 10.92 10.25 -24.19
CA GLY A 270 11.19 11.64 -23.81
C GLY A 270 11.11 11.90 -22.30
N GLU A 271 10.35 11.09 -21.59
CA GLU A 271 10.22 11.09 -20.13
C GLU A 271 11.23 10.13 -19.44
N GLY A 272 12.18 9.53 -20.17
CA GLY A 272 13.17 8.59 -19.62
C GLY A 272 12.61 7.23 -19.22
N ALA A 273 11.40 6.89 -19.65
CA ALA A 273 10.71 5.64 -19.33
C ALA A 273 10.49 4.78 -20.58
N ASN A 274 10.14 3.50 -20.37
CA ASN A 274 9.66 2.62 -21.42
C ASN A 274 8.53 1.72 -20.92
N PHE A 275 7.64 1.33 -21.82
CA PHE A 275 6.45 0.53 -21.51
C PHE A 275 6.80 -0.81 -20.86
N ARG A 276 7.86 -1.48 -21.34
CA ARG A 276 8.27 -2.78 -20.83
C ARG A 276 8.66 -2.74 -19.35
N THR A 277 9.36 -1.69 -18.93
CA THR A 277 9.74 -1.51 -17.50
C THR A 277 8.50 -1.27 -16.64
N LEU A 278 7.55 -0.46 -17.12
CA LEU A 278 6.30 -0.20 -16.38
C LEU A 278 5.44 -1.45 -16.28
N LEU A 279 5.32 -2.22 -17.34
CA LEU A 279 4.59 -3.50 -17.36
C LEU A 279 5.27 -4.53 -16.45
N ASP A 280 6.60 -4.64 -16.48
CA ASP A 280 7.36 -5.53 -15.59
C ASP A 280 7.13 -5.16 -14.11
N ALA A 281 7.04 -3.87 -13.80
CA ALA A 281 6.72 -3.38 -12.47
C ALA A 281 5.31 -3.79 -12.01
N ALA A 282 4.30 -3.63 -12.85
CA ALA A 282 2.93 -4.03 -12.53
C ALA A 282 2.81 -5.54 -12.35
N ARG A 283 3.47 -6.33 -13.21
CA ARG A 283 3.54 -7.80 -13.11
C ARG A 283 4.17 -8.27 -11.81
N ALA A 284 5.28 -7.66 -11.43
CA ALA A 284 5.97 -8.02 -10.19
C ALA A 284 5.12 -7.68 -8.95
N GLN A 285 4.50 -6.49 -8.93
CA GLN A 285 3.60 -6.11 -7.85
C GLN A 285 2.48 -7.14 -7.66
N HIS A 286 1.77 -7.45 -8.74
CA HIS A 286 0.70 -8.44 -8.70
C HIS A 286 1.22 -9.81 -8.23
N ALA A 287 2.29 -10.31 -8.83
CA ALA A 287 2.82 -11.64 -8.55
C ALA A 287 3.33 -11.80 -7.11
N ILE A 288 4.07 -10.82 -6.60
CA ILE A 288 4.64 -10.89 -5.24
C ILE A 288 3.50 -10.82 -4.21
N VAL A 289 2.56 -9.88 -4.37
CA VAL A 289 1.45 -9.73 -3.44
C VAL A 289 0.55 -10.98 -3.45
N THR A 290 0.16 -11.47 -4.63
CA THR A 290 -0.67 -12.68 -4.75
C THR A 290 0.03 -13.91 -4.19
N LEU A 291 1.33 -14.10 -4.48
CA LEU A 291 2.10 -15.21 -3.93
C LEU A 291 2.13 -15.21 -2.40
N LEU A 292 2.28 -14.04 -1.79
CA LEU A 292 2.43 -13.93 -0.35
C LEU A 292 1.08 -13.99 0.38
N GLN A 293 0.01 -13.45 -0.21
CA GLN A 293 -1.34 -13.46 0.36
C GLN A 293 -2.04 -14.83 0.21
N ASP A 294 -1.90 -15.44 -0.95
CA ASP A 294 -2.62 -16.65 -1.32
C ASP A 294 -1.64 -17.82 -1.53
N THR A 295 -2.18 -19.00 -1.86
CA THR A 295 -1.38 -20.17 -2.26
C THR A 295 -1.66 -20.51 -3.73
N PRO A 296 -1.36 -19.58 -4.66
CA PRO A 296 -1.67 -19.83 -6.07
C PRO A 296 -0.81 -20.98 -6.61
N ARG A 297 -1.33 -21.73 -7.58
CA ARG A 297 -0.50 -22.59 -8.42
C ARG A 297 0.42 -21.66 -9.23
N LEU A 298 1.74 -21.90 -9.20
CA LEU A 298 2.71 -21.04 -9.89
C LEU A 298 2.44 -20.93 -11.40
N ALA A 299 1.92 -21.99 -12.02
CA ALA A 299 1.53 -21.96 -13.42
C ALA A 299 0.39 -20.97 -13.67
N GLN A 300 -0.65 -20.96 -12.81
CA GLN A 300 -1.74 -20.03 -12.90
C GLN A 300 -1.27 -18.57 -12.65
N LEU A 301 -0.49 -18.35 -11.59
CA LEU A 301 0.10 -17.04 -11.31
C LEU A 301 0.94 -16.54 -12.49
N GLY A 302 1.69 -17.43 -13.14
CA GLY A 302 2.45 -17.09 -14.34
C GLY A 302 1.55 -16.66 -15.49
N ALA A 303 0.49 -17.42 -15.77
CA ALA A 303 -0.49 -17.12 -16.81
C ALA A 303 -1.18 -15.77 -16.54
N ASP A 304 -1.61 -15.51 -15.30
CA ASP A 304 -2.29 -14.27 -14.90
C ASP A 304 -1.46 -13.01 -15.17
N ILE A 305 -0.13 -13.13 -15.15
CA ILE A 305 0.80 -12.03 -15.43
C ILE A 305 1.52 -12.13 -16.77
N GLY A 306 1.07 -13.06 -17.64
CA GLY A 306 1.53 -13.16 -19.02
C GLY A 306 2.85 -13.93 -19.23
N PHE A 307 3.19 -14.87 -18.34
CA PHE A 307 4.25 -15.83 -18.57
C PHE A 307 3.66 -17.17 -18.99
N GLN A 308 4.08 -17.68 -20.15
CA GLN A 308 3.62 -18.98 -20.64
C GLN A 308 4.29 -20.14 -19.93
N GLU A 309 5.51 -19.93 -19.42
CA GLU A 309 6.30 -20.96 -18.76
C GLU A 309 6.64 -20.59 -17.31
N GLN A 310 6.49 -21.54 -16.40
CA GLN A 310 6.87 -21.40 -15.00
C GLN A 310 8.36 -21.06 -14.81
N SER A 311 9.23 -21.55 -15.68
CA SER A 311 10.66 -21.23 -15.68
C SER A 311 10.92 -19.73 -15.85
N SER A 312 10.15 -19.09 -16.73
CA SER A 312 10.23 -17.64 -16.99
C SER A 312 9.73 -16.82 -15.79
N LEU A 313 8.65 -17.26 -15.15
CA LEU A 313 8.19 -16.69 -13.88
C LEU A 313 9.28 -16.76 -12.80
N CYS A 314 9.91 -17.93 -12.61
CA CYS A 314 10.97 -18.11 -11.63
C CYS A 314 12.18 -17.21 -11.88
N ARG A 315 12.58 -17.00 -13.15
CA ARG A 315 13.64 -16.06 -13.53
C ARG A 315 13.24 -14.62 -13.20
N ALA A 316 12.00 -14.24 -13.49
CA ALA A 316 11.48 -12.93 -13.18
C ALA A 316 11.47 -12.67 -11.67
N PHE A 317 10.98 -13.60 -10.85
CA PHE A 317 11.03 -13.47 -9.39
C PHE A 317 12.45 -13.28 -8.85
N ARG A 318 13.44 -14.05 -9.34
CA ARG A 318 14.84 -13.85 -8.93
C ARG A 318 15.37 -12.47 -9.31
N ARG A 319 14.97 -11.95 -10.46
CA ARG A 319 15.36 -10.60 -10.89
C ARG A 319 14.70 -9.50 -10.01
N TRP A 320 13.44 -9.70 -9.60
CA TRP A 320 12.69 -8.72 -8.80
C TRP A 320 13.07 -8.74 -7.33
N THR A 321 13.30 -9.94 -6.78
CA THR A 321 13.36 -10.16 -5.32
C THR A 321 14.65 -10.81 -4.83
N GLY A 322 15.49 -11.27 -5.74
CA GLY A 322 16.67 -12.08 -5.39
C GLY A 322 16.35 -13.56 -5.06
N TYR A 323 15.06 -13.94 -4.97
CA TYR A 323 14.61 -15.28 -4.61
C TYR A 323 13.69 -15.88 -5.68
N ALA A 324 13.62 -17.22 -5.72
CA ALA A 324 12.57 -17.91 -6.46
C ALA A 324 11.24 -17.84 -5.67
N PRO A 325 10.07 -18.06 -6.33
CA PRO A 325 8.76 -17.88 -5.70
C PRO A 325 8.56 -18.66 -4.40
N LEU A 326 8.80 -19.97 -4.41
CA LEU A 326 8.55 -20.83 -3.24
C LEU A 326 9.47 -20.52 -2.05
N PRO A 327 10.81 -20.37 -2.23
CA PRO A 327 11.67 -19.85 -1.15
C PRO A 327 11.21 -18.49 -0.59
N LEU A 328 10.76 -17.58 -1.45
CA LEU A 328 10.23 -16.29 -1.01
C LEU A 328 8.98 -16.48 -0.16
N LYS A 329 8.04 -17.32 -0.62
CA LYS A 329 6.81 -17.61 0.12
C LYS A 329 7.09 -18.26 1.48
N ALA A 330 7.97 -19.26 1.53
CA ALA A 330 8.34 -19.93 2.77
C ALA A 330 8.91 -18.95 3.80
N ARG A 331 9.66 -17.95 3.34
CA ARG A 331 10.33 -16.96 4.19
C ARG A 331 9.40 -15.84 4.66
N LEU A 332 8.57 -15.31 3.77
CA LEU A 332 7.72 -14.13 4.03
C LEU A 332 6.23 -14.46 4.17
N GLY A 333 5.80 -15.65 3.82
CA GLY A 333 4.41 -16.07 3.96
C GLY A 333 3.85 -15.87 5.39
N PRO A 334 4.60 -16.22 6.44
CA PRO A 334 4.16 -15.97 7.82
C PRO A 334 3.83 -14.50 8.10
N VAL A 335 4.60 -13.56 7.55
CA VAL A 335 4.34 -12.10 7.67
C VAL A 335 2.94 -11.71 7.20
N PHE A 336 2.43 -12.41 6.20
CA PHE A 336 1.12 -12.15 5.62
C PHE A 336 0.00 -12.95 6.27
N GLN A 337 0.31 -14.07 6.90
CA GLN A 337 -0.70 -14.96 7.50
C GLN A 337 -1.09 -14.56 8.93
N GLU A 338 -0.17 -14.06 9.73
CA GLU A 338 -0.43 -13.69 11.13
C GLU A 338 -1.44 -12.53 11.28
N LEU A 339 -1.71 -11.78 10.21
CA LEU A 339 -2.64 -10.65 10.19
C LEU A 339 -3.95 -10.96 9.45
N ARG A 340 -4.24 -12.21 9.13
CA ARG A 340 -5.60 -12.59 8.76
C ARG A 340 -6.47 -12.47 10.01
N PRO A 341 -7.61 -11.76 9.95
CA PRO A 341 -8.58 -11.82 11.03
C PRO A 341 -8.87 -13.30 11.30
N ALA A 342 -8.86 -13.69 12.58
CA ALA A 342 -9.32 -15.02 12.99
C ALA A 342 -10.71 -15.21 12.38
N SER A 343 -10.84 -16.26 11.57
CA SER A 343 -12.10 -16.69 10.93
C SER A 343 -13.15 -17.03 11.99
#